data_d7f3d1d2dcc07d26e7f153fe9abc89a8
#
_entry.id   d7f3d1d2dcc07d26e7f153fe9abc89a8
#
_cell.length_a   1.000
_cell.length_b   1.000
_cell.length_c   1.000
_cell.angle_alpha   90.00
_cell.angle_beta   90.00
_cell.angle_gamma   90.00
#
_symmetry.space_group_name_H-M   'P 1'
#
loop_
_entity.id
_entity.type
_entity.pdbx_description
1 polymer ?
#
loop_
_entity_poly.entity_id
_entity_poly.type
_entity_poly.pdbx_seq_one_letter_code
_entity_poly.pdbx_strand_id
1 'polypeptide(L)'
;LSFKQQGVAGVIYLDADTTSNALPEALQACPLPLVAVSQTLLTGHHDQVVRDHRQAASIATRYLIERGHRYIAYIGGQDNDLIRQQRLLGLFSTLEKNGMTVREEFAPACSDNTQAASIATRQLLEKNNAITALLCHSPDAMIGCLSGIHQVGRTVGKDVFLTQQVALVGFEDM
;
A
#
# COMPACT_ATOMS: atom_id res chain seq x y z
N LEU A 1 29.81 16.13 -10.27
CA LEU A 1 29.81 14.68 -10.08
C LEU A 1 30.50 13.98 -11.22
N SER A 2 31.49 13.17 -10.92
CA SER A 2 32.53 12.71 -11.81
C SER A 2 32.25 11.41 -12.56
N PHE A 3 30.99 10.94 -12.69
CA PHE A 3 30.70 9.70 -13.44
C PHE A 3 31.23 9.72 -14.88
N LYS A 4 31.07 10.86 -15.55
CA LYS A 4 31.59 11.04 -16.91
C LYS A 4 33.14 10.99 -16.94
N GLN A 5 33.81 11.45 -15.91
CA GLN A 5 35.26 11.42 -15.78
C GLN A 5 35.79 10.00 -15.47
N GLN A 6 34.94 9.14 -14.91
CA GLN A 6 35.29 7.75 -14.60
C GLN A 6 34.99 6.78 -15.76
N GLY A 7 34.50 7.28 -16.91
CA GLY A 7 34.27 6.47 -18.11
C GLY A 7 33.12 5.49 -18.00
N VAL A 8 32.15 5.74 -17.10
CA VAL A 8 30.96 4.88 -17.00
C VAL A 8 30.04 5.04 -18.21
N ALA A 9 29.42 3.95 -18.66
CA ALA A 9 28.56 3.91 -19.85
C ALA A 9 27.11 4.34 -19.57
N GLY A 10 26.67 4.31 -18.30
CA GLY A 10 25.30 4.65 -17.89
C GLY A 10 25.18 4.66 -16.38
N VAL A 11 24.00 5.07 -15.90
CA VAL A 11 23.66 5.18 -14.48
C VAL A 11 22.39 4.41 -14.19
N ILE A 12 22.39 3.60 -13.13
CA ILE A 12 21.18 3.02 -12.54
C ILE A 12 20.93 3.75 -11.22
N TYR A 13 19.78 4.40 -11.11
CA TYR A 13 19.36 5.10 -9.90
C TYR A 13 18.32 4.25 -9.16
N LEU A 14 18.58 3.96 -7.89
CA LEU A 14 17.65 3.27 -7.01
C LEU A 14 16.98 4.30 -6.10
N ASP A 15 15.68 4.44 -6.23
CA ASP A 15 14.89 5.37 -5.42
C ASP A 15 14.06 4.60 -4.38
N ALA A 16 14.21 4.99 -3.13
CA ALA A 16 13.45 4.46 -2.01
C ALA A 16 12.45 5.49 -1.43
N ASP A 17 12.39 6.70 -1.99
CA ASP A 17 11.44 7.73 -1.52
C ASP A 17 10.01 7.39 -1.99
N THR A 18 9.10 7.31 -1.04
CA THR A 18 7.67 7.04 -1.30
C THR A 18 6.81 8.30 -1.18
N THR A 19 7.41 9.45 -0.86
CA THR A 19 6.71 10.72 -0.66
C THR A 19 6.90 11.70 -1.82
N SER A 20 7.84 11.43 -2.71
CA SER A 20 8.16 12.25 -3.88
C SER A 20 8.22 11.40 -5.14
N ASN A 21 7.78 11.97 -6.25
CA ASN A 21 7.96 11.39 -7.59
C ASN A 21 8.97 12.17 -8.44
N ALA A 22 9.81 13.00 -7.81
CA ALA A 22 10.79 13.82 -8.50
C ALA A 22 12.16 13.14 -8.55
N LEU A 23 12.71 13.01 -9.76
CA LEU A 23 14.10 12.61 -9.93
C LEU A 23 15.02 13.70 -9.34
N PRO A 24 16.06 13.35 -8.55
CA PRO A 24 17.03 14.33 -8.05
C PRO A 24 17.59 15.23 -9.16
N GLU A 25 17.68 16.53 -8.89
CA GLU A 25 18.09 17.54 -9.87
C GLU A 25 19.42 17.20 -10.57
N ALA A 26 20.36 16.65 -9.80
CA ALA A 26 21.66 16.22 -10.34
C ALA A 26 21.55 15.10 -11.40
N LEU A 27 20.47 14.31 -11.36
CA LEU A 27 20.22 13.23 -12.32
C LEU A 27 19.35 13.68 -13.50
N GLN A 28 18.53 14.72 -13.33
CA GLN A 28 17.71 15.30 -14.41
C GLN A 28 18.58 15.84 -15.56
N ALA A 29 19.75 16.41 -15.22
CA ALA A 29 20.72 16.94 -16.19
C ALA A 29 21.82 15.91 -16.54
N CYS A 30 21.67 14.65 -16.18
CA CYS A 30 22.68 13.63 -16.44
C CYS A 30 22.80 13.37 -17.97
N PRO A 31 23.99 13.55 -18.57
CA PRO A 31 24.18 13.34 -20.00
C PRO A 31 24.36 11.86 -20.39
N LEU A 32 24.36 10.95 -19.42
CA LEU A 32 24.52 9.50 -19.63
C LEU A 32 23.16 8.83 -19.67
N PRO A 33 23.05 7.68 -20.35
CA PRO A 33 21.85 6.83 -20.24
C PRO A 33 21.52 6.57 -18.77
N LEU A 34 20.25 6.83 -18.38
CA LEU A 34 19.76 6.68 -17.02
C LEU A 34 18.58 5.72 -16.98
N VAL A 35 18.64 4.75 -16.09
CA VAL A 35 17.52 3.91 -15.73
C VAL A 35 17.20 4.13 -14.25
N ALA A 36 15.97 4.53 -13.94
CA ALA A 36 15.49 4.62 -12.56
C ALA A 36 14.75 3.34 -12.17
N VAL A 37 15.06 2.82 -10.99
CA VAL A 37 14.31 1.73 -10.35
C VAL A 37 13.69 2.32 -9.08
N SER A 38 12.36 2.37 -9.03
CA SER A 38 11.64 3.08 -7.98
C SER A 38 10.35 2.35 -7.56
N GLN A 39 9.84 2.71 -6.39
CA GLN A 39 8.55 2.20 -5.90
C GLN A 39 7.37 2.86 -6.61
N THR A 40 7.55 4.09 -7.10
CA THR A 40 6.51 4.88 -7.78
C THR A 40 7.06 5.47 -9.07
N LEU A 41 6.17 5.89 -9.96
CA LEU A 41 6.56 6.50 -11.24
C LEU A 41 7.20 7.87 -10.98
N LEU A 42 8.47 8.01 -11.38
CA LEU A 42 9.19 9.27 -11.32
C LEU A 42 8.90 10.15 -12.55
N THR A 43 8.86 11.45 -12.36
CA THR A 43 8.71 12.42 -13.46
C THR A 43 10.03 12.61 -14.20
N GLY A 44 10.00 12.63 -15.53
CA GLY A 44 11.17 12.88 -16.38
C GLY A 44 11.19 12.05 -17.66
N HIS A 45 12.22 12.28 -18.48
CA HIS A 45 12.47 11.58 -19.75
C HIS A 45 13.62 10.57 -19.59
N HIS A 46 13.36 9.49 -18.87
CA HIS A 46 14.33 8.42 -18.64
C HIS A 46 13.61 7.09 -18.58
N ASP A 47 14.34 5.99 -18.80
CA ASP A 47 13.79 4.66 -18.66
C ASP A 47 13.51 4.35 -17.18
N GLN A 48 12.43 3.65 -16.90
CA GLN A 48 12.01 3.34 -15.53
C GLN A 48 11.58 1.89 -15.37
N VAL A 49 11.93 1.34 -14.22
CA VAL A 49 11.37 0.09 -13.71
C VAL A 49 10.64 0.41 -12.42
N VAL A 50 9.32 0.20 -12.40
CA VAL A 50 8.46 0.52 -11.25
C VAL A 50 7.61 -0.69 -10.85
N ARG A 51 7.22 -0.73 -9.57
CA ARG A 51 6.24 -1.71 -9.09
C ARG A 51 4.83 -1.21 -9.36
N ASP A 52 3.95 -2.10 -9.80
CA ASP A 52 2.53 -1.78 -9.99
C ASP A 52 1.75 -2.02 -8.69
N HIS A 53 1.86 -1.08 -7.75
CA HIS A 53 1.16 -1.12 -6.47
C HIS A 53 -0.37 -1.07 -6.63
N ARG A 54 -0.86 -0.39 -7.67
CA ARG A 54 -2.29 -0.33 -7.98
C ARG A 54 -2.81 -1.71 -8.39
N GLN A 55 -2.10 -2.40 -9.28
CA GLN A 55 -2.48 -3.74 -9.71
C GLN A 55 -2.40 -4.74 -8.56
N ALA A 56 -1.37 -4.68 -7.72
CA ALA A 56 -1.24 -5.54 -6.55
C ALA A 56 -2.44 -5.41 -5.61
N ALA A 57 -2.86 -4.18 -5.29
CA ALA A 57 -4.05 -3.94 -4.48
C ALA A 57 -5.34 -4.41 -5.16
N SER A 58 -5.46 -4.24 -6.49
CA SER A 58 -6.62 -4.74 -7.25
C SER A 58 -6.73 -6.25 -7.19
N ILE A 59 -5.62 -6.98 -7.30
CA ILE A 59 -5.57 -8.44 -7.19
C ILE A 59 -5.99 -8.89 -5.79
N ALA A 60 -5.40 -8.28 -4.75
CA ALA A 60 -5.73 -8.59 -3.36
C ALA A 60 -7.21 -8.33 -3.04
N THR A 61 -7.75 -7.21 -3.51
CA THR A 61 -9.16 -6.85 -3.31
C THR A 61 -10.09 -7.83 -4.01
N ARG A 62 -9.80 -8.19 -5.26
CA ARG A 62 -10.59 -9.18 -6.02
C ARG A 62 -10.61 -10.53 -5.32
N TYR A 63 -9.45 -10.98 -4.86
CA TYR A 63 -9.33 -12.22 -4.09
C TYR A 63 -10.25 -12.23 -2.86
N LEU A 64 -10.31 -11.12 -2.12
CA LEU A 64 -11.20 -11.00 -0.97
C LEU A 64 -12.68 -10.98 -1.38
N ILE A 65 -13.03 -10.25 -2.44
CA ILE A 65 -14.41 -10.20 -2.97
C ILE A 65 -14.89 -11.59 -3.40
N GLU A 66 -14.07 -12.33 -4.12
CA GLU A 66 -14.38 -13.71 -4.56
C GLU A 66 -14.61 -14.67 -3.39
N ARG A 67 -14.06 -14.38 -2.23
CA ARG A 67 -14.30 -15.11 -0.96
C ARG A 67 -15.49 -14.62 -0.15
N GLY A 68 -16.23 -13.66 -0.67
CA GLY A 68 -17.44 -13.15 -0.05
C GLY A 68 -17.27 -11.93 0.86
N HIS A 69 -16.06 -11.38 0.99
CA HIS A 69 -15.86 -10.14 1.74
C HIS A 69 -16.55 -8.96 1.04
N ARG A 70 -17.30 -8.16 1.80
CA ARG A 70 -18.03 -6.99 1.30
C ARG A 70 -17.52 -5.69 1.90
N TYR A 71 -17.02 -5.72 3.12
CA TYR A 71 -16.51 -4.59 3.86
C TYR A 71 -15.03 -4.81 4.12
N ILE A 72 -14.22 -4.20 3.27
CA ILE A 72 -12.76 -4.33 3.21
C ILE A 72 -12.15 -2.99 3.58
N ALA A 73 -11.23 -2.96 4.51
CA ALA A 73 -10.53 -1.77 4.94
C ALA A 73 -9.04 -1.82 4.58
N TYR A 74 -8.40 -0.67 4.63
CA TYR A 74 -6.96 -0.50 4.41
C TYR A 74 -6.33 0.20 5.61
N ILE A 75 -5.25 -0.35 6.14
CA ILE A 75 -4.56 0.18 7.32
C ILE A 75 -3.10 0.44 7.02
N GLY A 76 -2.64 1.63 7.40
CA GLY A 76 -1.24 2.05 7.32
C GLY A 76 -0.94 3.05 6.19
N GLY A 77 0.18 3.72 6.35
CA GLY A 77 0.63 4.79 5.47
C GLY A 77 -0.09 6.11 5.70
N GLN A 78 0.60 7.21 5.42
CA GLN A 78 0.05 8.55 5.50
C GLN A 78 -0.51 9.00 4.15
N ASP A 79 -1.29 10.09 4.11
CA ASP A 79 -1.95 10.57 2.89
C ASP A 79 -0.97 11.01 1.80
N ASN A 80 0.23 11.44 2.17
CA ASN A 80 1.29 11.81 1.23
C ASN A 80 2.13 10.61 0.75
N ASP A 81 1.89 9.41 1.22
CA ASP A 81 2.58 8.19 0.76
C ASP A 81 2.04 7.77 -0.62
N LEU A 82 2.90 7.82 -1.62
CA LEU A 82 2.54 7.51 -3.01
C LEU A 82 2.18 6.04 -3.21
N ILE A 83 2.79 5.13 -2.46
CA ILE A 83 2.45 3.70 -2.50
C ILE A 83 1.02 3.50 -1.97
N ARG A 84 0.70 4.11 -0.82
CA ARG A 84 -0.65 4.10 -0.26
C ARG A 84 -1.67 4.63 -1.26
N GLN A 85 -1.40 5.77 -1.89
CA GLN A 85 -2.29 6.36 -2.89
C GLN A 85 -2.57 5.40 -4.05
N GLN A 86 -1.54 4.76 -4.60
CA GLN A 86 -1.69 3.77 -5.68
C GLN A 86 -2.47 2.54 -5.23
N ARG A 87 -2.20 2.03 -4.04
CA ARG A 87 -2.93 0.88 -3.48
C ARG A 87 -4.41 1.21 -3.21
N LEU A 88 -4.71 2.41 -2.70
CA LEU A 88 -6.09 2.86 -2.51
C LEU A 88 -6.84 3.00 -3.84
N LEU A 89 -6.19 3.52 -4.90
CA LEU A 89 -6.77 3.52 -6.24
C LEU A 89 -7.12 2.11 -6.72
N GLY A 90 -6.25 1.14 -6.47
CA GLY A 90 -6.51 -0.26 -6.79
C GLY A 90 -7.67 -0.86 -6.01
N LEU A 91 -7.71 -0.63 -4.69
CA LEU A 91 -8.80 -1.06 -3.82
C LEU A 91 -10.14 -0.46 -4.26
N PHE A 92 -10.23 0.86 -4.34
CA PHE A 92 -11.48 1.57 -4.61
C PHE A 92 -12.01 1.26 -6.00
N SER A 93 -11.16 1.30 -7.04
CA SER A 93 -11.59 0.97 -8.40
C SER A 93 -12.07 -0.48 -8.54
N THR A 94 -11.52 -1.40 -7.76
CA THR A 94 -11.96 -2.80 -7.78
C THR A 94 -13.29 -2.97 -7.05
N LEU A 95 -13.51 -2.29 -5.92
CA LEU A 95 -14.80 -2.27 -5.24
C LEU A 95 -15.90 -1.73 -6.15
N GLU A 96 -15.69 -0.57 -6.78
CA GLU A 96 -16.64 0.06 -7.70
C GLU A 96 -17.00 -0.85 -8.88
N LYS A 97 -16.00 -1.46 -9.53
CA LYS A 97 -16.22 -2.41 -10.64
C LYS A 97 -17.04 -3.64 -10.26
N ASN A 98 -17.07 -3.99 -8.97
CA ASN A 98 -17.86 -5.09 -8.43
C ASN A 98 -19.18 -4.61 -7.80
N GLY A 99 -19.60 -3.36 -8.04
CA GLY A 99 -20.86 -2.79 -7.54
C GLY A 99 -20.88 -2.55 -6.03
N MET A 100 -19.71 -2.43 -5.41
CA MET A 100 -19.59 -2.18 -3.98
C MET A 100 -19.41 -0.69 -3.70
N THR A 101 -19.95 -0.23 -2.57
CA THR A 101 -19.78 1.15 -2.13
C THR A 101 -18.38 1.35 -1.58
N VAL A 102 -17.66 2.35 -2.13
CA VAL A 102 -16.40 2.83 -1.55
C VAL A 102 -16.70 3.66 -0.31
N ARG A 103 -15.95 3.40 0.75
CA ARG A 103 -16.02 4.13 2.03
C ARG A 103 -14.62 4.59 2.40
N GLU A 104 -14.35 5.87 2.23
CA GLU A 104 -13.05 6.47 2.54
C GLU A 104 -12.68 6.32 4.02
N GLU A 105 -13.67 6.32 4.90
CA GLU A 105 -13.48 6.09 6.34
C GLU A 105 -12.95 4.69 6.68
N PHE A 106 -12.98 3.75 5.72
CA PHE A 106 -12.36 2.42 5.87
C PHE A 106 -10.88 2.40 5.52
N ALA A 107 -10.32 3.53 5.17
CA ALA A 107 -8.90 3.69 4.88
C ALA A 107 -8.27 4.84 5.71
N PRO A 108 -8.31 4.76 7.05
CA PRO A 108 -7.73 5.81 7.88
C PRO A 108 -6.23 5.93 7.64
N ALA A 109 -5.76 7.17 7.43
CA ALA A 109 -4.33 7.43 7.39
C ALA A 109 -3.73 7.29 8.79
N CYS A 110 -2.59 6.64 8.88
CA CYS A 110 -1.81 6.56 10.12
C CYS A 110 -0.32 6.41 9.82
N SER A 111 0.52 6.71 10.81
CA SER A 111 1.95 6.44 10.69
C SER A 111 2.20 4.96 10.43
N ASP A 112 3.17 4.65 9.58
CA ASP A 112 3.49 3.28 9.21
C ASP A 112 4.37 2.64 10.30
N ASN A 113 3.72 2.31 11.41
CA ASN A 113 4.30 1.56 12.51
C ASN A 113 3.24 0.73 13.24
N THR A 114 3.69 -0.25 13.98
CA THR A 114 2.84 -1.22 14.69
C THR A 114 1.85 -0.56 15.64
N GLN A 115 2.26 0.45 16.40
CA GLN A 115 1.41 1.10 17.40
C GLN A 115 0.29 1.89 16.75
N ALA A 116 0.60 2.74 15.77
CA ALA A 116 -0.39 3.54 15.05
C ALA A 116 -1.40 2.65 14.32
N ALA A 117 -0.93 1.60 13.65
CA ALA A 117 -1.79 0.63 12.98
C ALA A 117 -2.70 -0.12 13.96
N SER A 118 -2.21 -0.49 15.14
CA SER A 118 -3.02 -1.14 16.18
C SER A 118 -4.16 -0.24 16.66
N ILE A 119 -3.86 1.03 16.94
CA ILE A 119 -4.85 2.03 17.37
C ILE A 119 -5.90 2.26 16.26
N ALA A 120 -5.44 2.49 15.02
CA ALA A 120 -6.33 2.72 13.89
C ALA A 120 -7.26 1.52 13.64
N THR A 121 -6.73 0.31 13.68
CA THR A 121 -7.51 -0.93 13.51
C THR A 121 -8.55 -1.07 14.61
N ARG A 122 -8.17 -0.92 15.87
CA ARG A 122 -9.11 -0.99 16.99
C ARG A 122 -10.24 0.02 16.83
N GLN A 123 -9.92 1.28 16.62
CA GLN A 123 -10.91 2.34 16.46
C GLN A 123 -11.86 2.10 15.28
N LEU A 124 -11.32 1.61 14.17
CA LEU A 124 -12.10 1.32 12.97
C LEU A 124 -13.07 0.15 13.21
N LEU A 125 -12.61 -0.94 13.81
CA LEU A 125 -13.41 -2.13 14.06
C LEU A 125 -14.44 -1.93 15.18
N GLU A 126 -14.15 -1.10 16.18
CA GLU A 126 -15.14 -0.70 17.21
C GLU A 126 -16.33 0.05 16.59
N LYS A 127 -16.08 0.88 15.57
CA LYS A 127 -17.13 1.65 14.87
C LYS A 127 -17.84 0.85 13.80
N ASN A 128 -17.15 -0.14 13.20
CA ASN A 128 -17.60 -0.85 12.00
C ASN A 128 -17.34 -2.35 12.15
N ASN A 129 -18.21 -3.02 12.92
CA ASN A 129 -18.13 -4.47 13.17
C ASN A 129 -18.39 -5.32 11.93
N ALA A 130 -18.95 -4.75 10.86
CA ALA A 130 -19.19 -5.43 9.59
C ALA A 130 -17.91 -5.63 8.75
N ILE A 131 -16.80 -4.95 9.05
CA ILE A 131 -15.53 -5.16 8.37
C ILE A 131 -15.02 -6.57 8.66
N THR A 132 -14.71 -7.30 7.59
CA THR A 132 -14.26 -8.70 7.65
C THR A 132 -12.89 -8.93 7.02
N ALA A 133 -12.30 -7.92 6.38
CA ALA A 133 -10.97 -8.01 5.81
C ALA A 133 -10.21 -6.70 5.90
N LEU A 134 -8.90 -6.79 6.10
CA LEU A 134 -7.98 -5.66 6.13
C LEU A 134 -6.84 -5.89 5.14
N LEU A 135 -6.56 -4.89 4.32
CA LEU A 135 -5.30 -4.76 3.57
C LEU A 135 -4.31 -3.97 4.42
N CYS A 136 -3.15 -4.52 4.68
CA CYS A 136 -2.12 -3.94 5.53
C CYS A 136 -1.02 -3.32 4.67
N HIS A 137 -0.67 -2.06 4.91
CA HIS A 137 0.28 -1.29 4.11
C HIS A 137 1.68 -1.91 4.14
N SER A 138 2.13 -2.34 5.29
CA SER A 138 3.49 -2.86 5.56
C SER A 138 3.46 -4.04 6.52
N PRO A 139 4.58 -4.75 6.73
CA PRO A 139 4.70 -5.76 7.77
C PRO A 139 4.39 -5.21 9.17
N ASP A 140 4.86 -4.00 9.49
CA ASP A 140 4.57 -3.34 10.77
C ASP A 140 3.07 -3.03 10.93
N ALA A 141 2.43 -2.56 9.87
CA ALA A 141 0.98 -2.37 9.84
C ALA A 141 0.24 -3.70 10.06
N MET A 142 0.72 -4.80 9.49
CA MET A 142 0.11 -6.12 9.68
C MET A 142 0.18 -6.58 11.14
N ILE A 143 1.33 -6.43 11.79
CA ILE A 143 1.49 -6.74 13.22
C ILE A 143 0.55 -5.86 14.06
N GLY A 144 0.45 -4.58 13.73
CA GLY A 144 -0.48 -3.66 14.39
C GLY A 144 -1.94 -4.06 14.20
N CYS A 145 -2.33 -4.45 12.98
CA CYS A 145 -3.68 -4.95 12.69
C CYS A 145 -4.03 -6.20 13.52
N LEU A 146 -3.11 -7.14 13.62
CA LEU A 146 -3.27 -8.33 14.43
C LEU A 146 -3.56 -7.97 15.91
N SER A 147 -2.78 -7.05 16.46
CA SER A 147 -2.99 -6.54 17.82
C SER A 147 -4.35 -5.86 17.97
N GLY A 148 -4.70 -4.96 17.05
CA GLY A 148 -5.98 -4.23 17.07
C GLY A 148 -7.21 -5.14 16.96
N ILE A 149 -7.14 -6.20 16.15
CA ILE A 149 -8.18 -7.23 16.03
C ILE A 149 -8.40 -7.94 17.36
N HIS A 150 -7.33 -8.35 18.03
CA HIS A 150 -7.42 -9.00 19.34
C HIS A 150 -7.99 -8.08 20.41
N GLN A 151 -7.63 -6.78 20.39
CA GLN A 151 -8.14 -5.80 21.35
C GLN A 151 -9.66 -5.59 21.27
N VAL A 152 -10.28 -5.81 20.12
CA VAL A 152 -11.75 -5.77 19.97
C VAL A 152 -12.41 -7.14 20.18
N GLY A 153 -11.67 -8.14 20.65
CA GLY A 153 -12.19 -9.48 20.92
C GLY A 153 -12.43 -10.32 19.67
N ARG A 154 -11.85 -9.96 18.54
CA ARG A 154 -11.94 -10.72 17.27
C ARG A 154 -10.67 -11.52 17.03
N THR A 155 -10.70 -12.44 16.09
CA THR A 155 -9.57 -13.29 15.71
C THR A 155 -9.27 -13.16 14.23
N VAL A 156 -8.02 -13.47 13.84
CA VAL A 156 -7.66 -13.56 12.42
C VAL A 156 -8.13 -14.89 11.86
N GLY A 157 -8.79 -14.84 10.72
CA GLY A 157 -9.29 -16.03 10.03
C GLY A 157 -9.86 -15.71 8.65
N LYS A 158 -10.19 -16.76 7.90
CA LYS A 158 -10.63 -16.65 6.50
C LYS A 158 -12.14 -16.81 6.33
N ASP A 159 -12.84 -17.14 7.38
CA ASP A 159 -14.28 -17.47 7.30
C ASP A 159 -15.12 -16.20 7.42
N VAL A 160 -15.75 -15.82 6.32
CA VAL A 160 -16.63 -14.63 6.24
C VAL A 160 -17.94 -14.80 7.01
N PHE A 161 -18.36 -16.04 7.29
CA PHE A 161 -19.58 -16.33 8.03
C PHE A 161 -19.38 -16.26 9.55
N LEU A 162 -18.13 -16.31 10.00
CA LEU A 162 -17.78 -16.10 11.40
C LEU A 162 -17.47 -14.63 11.64
N THR A 163 -18.43 -13.88 12.14
CA THR A 163 -18.31 -12.43 12.40
C THR A 163 -17.16 -12.06 13.33
N GLN A 164 -16.62 -13.04 14.07
CA GLN A 164 -15.46 -12.87 14.93
C GLN A 164 -14.13 -12.91 14.18
N GLN A 165 -14.12 -13.38 12.92
CA GLN A 165 -12.90 -13.47 12.12
C GLN A 165 -12.71 -12.26 11.21
N VAL A 166 -11.45 -11.84 11.10
CA VAL A 166 -11.00 -10.81 10.17
C VAL A 166 -9.86 -11.38 9.33
N ALA A 167 -9.99 -11.33 8.01
CA ALA A 167 -8.91 -11.71 7.11
C ALA A 167 -7.87 -10.60 7.02
N LEU A 168 -6.58 -10.97 7.04
CA LEU A 168 -5.46 -10.05 6.82
C LEU A 168 -4.77 -10.38 5.51
N VAL A 169 -4.50 -9.35 4.72
CA VAL A 169 -3.68 -9.42 3.51
C VAL A 169 -2.62 -8.33 3.58
N GLY A 170 -1.36 -8.71 3.45
CA GLY A 170 -0.22 -7.80 3.39
C GLY A 170 0.38 -7.74 2.00
N PHE A 171 1.15 -6.68 1.77
CA PHE A 171 2.02 -6.53 0.63
C PHE A 171 3.45 -6.76 1.10
N GLU A 172 4.13 -7.70 0.46
CA GLU A 172 5.53 -8.00 0.77
C GLU A 172 6.44 -7.10 -0.08
N ASP A 173 7.29 -6.34 0.58
CA ASP A 173 8.37 -5.62 -0.06
C ASP A 173 9.59 -6.53 -0.07
N MET A 174 9.89 -7.14 -1.23
CA MET A 174 11.13 -7.89 -1.45
C MET A 174 12.24 -6.92 -1.83
#